data_5670386094d7c32e0a24550abc22a5cb
#
_entry.id   5670386094d7c32e0a24550abc22a5cb
#
_cell.length_a   1.000
_cell.length_b   1.000
_cell.length_c   1.000
_cell.angle_alpha   90.00
_cell.angle_beta   90.00
_cell.angle_gamma   90.00
#
_symmetry.space_group_name_H-M   'P 1'
#
loop_
_entity.id
_entity.type
_entity.pdbx_description
1 polymer ?
#
loop_
_entity_poly.entity_id
_entity_poly.type
_entity_poly.pdbx_seq_one_letter_code
_entity_poly.pdbx_strand_id
1 'polypeptide(L)'
;MDGSSLTSMDYSADAFFALLAELSKKTGNRLVLAHFNPEIKQHLQNLRKMEPPQKPQRETNNILEMMGNVGFMLLRETFEVLVLLFMSIYWTLIGPFDKGKIHFGGITKQMFKSGSEAMGICFLFVGLICLTMALQSSVMLNAVGGGSYLASGLGFLIFAEIGPLLTTIILAGRSGSAMAAEIANMSVCEEVKALKSMAIPPVQYLVVPRFIALSVTTPILSFSASIVGSFAGFLIAYFFCDISFSNYMMGLRDGIDPMTFLKSTIKALVFGWIVTLIACNKGLNAHGGAEAVGKATTSSVVAAICTIVVSDTLFAFIFY
;
A
#
# COMPACT_ATOMS: atom_id res chain seq x y z
N MET A 1 30.84 31.05 -29.96
CA MET A 1 30.79 31.53 -28.56
C MET A 1 32.06 32.31 -28.29
N ASP A 2 31.92 33.48 -27.71
CA ASP A 2 33.03 34.35 -27.33
C ASP A 2 33.30 34.20 -25.83
N GLY A 3 34.53 33.82 -25.49
CA GLY A 3 34.97 33.54 -24.11
C GLY A 3 35.90 34.59 -23.53
N SER A 4 35.92 35.81 -24.11
CA SER A 4 36.85 36.89 -23.74
C SER A 4 36.75 37.34 -22.26
N SER A 5 35.63 37.11 -21.59
CA SER A 5 35.38 37.46 -20.19
C SER A 5 35.52 36.29 -19.21
N LEU A 6 35.83 35.07 -19.65
CA LEU A 6 35.95 33.88 -18.84
C LEU A 6 37.36 33.76 -18.25
N THR A 7 37.46 33.94 -16.92
CA THR A 7 38.74 33.85 -16.19
C THR A 7 38.95 32.53 -15.49
N SER A 8 37.86 31.81 -15.11
CA SER A 8 37.91 30.49 -14.49
C SER A 8 36.69 29.66 -14.87
N MET A 9 36.85 28.32 -14.84
CA MET A 9 35.76 27.38 -15.08
C MET A 9 35.55 26.51 -13.83
N ASP A 10 34.29 26.30 -13.46
CA ASP A 10 33.85 25.37 -12.43
C ASP A 10 33.17 24.14 -13.06
N TYR A 11 32.85 23.14 -12.24
CA TYR A 11 32.20 21.89 -12.69
C TYR A 11 30.84 22.11 -13.39
N SER A 12 30.14 23.21 -13.08
CA SER A 12 28.85 23.52 -13.71
C SER A 12 29.08 24.07 -15.14
N ALA A 13 30.13 24.83 -15.37
CA ALA A 13 30.54 25.27 -16.67
C ALA A 13 30.99 24.10 -17.57
N ASP A 14 31.72 23.13 -17.01
CA ASP A 14 32.13 21.92 -17.74
C ASP A 14 30.91 21.10 -18.20
N ALA A 15 29.91 20.91 -17.33
CA ALA A 15 28.65 20.23 -17.67
C ALA A 15 27.88 20.98 -18.77
N PHE A 16 27.83 22.30 -18.70
CA PHE A 16 27.17 23.13 -19.71
C PHE A 16 27.84 23.02 -21.08
N PHE A 17 29.15 23.07 -21.13
CA PHE A 17 29.92 22.94 -22.41
C PHE A 17 29.82 21.52 -22.98
N ALA A 18 29.79 20.48 -22.14
CA ALA A 18 29.55 19.09 -22.56
C ALA A 18 28.16 18.93 -23.21
N LEU A 19 27.13 19.52 -22.60
CA LEU A 19 25.75 19.50 -23.10
C LEU A 19 25.62 20.29 -24.45
N LEU A 20 26.29 21.43 -24.57
CA LEU A 20 26.35 22.19 -25.81
C LEU A 20 27.08 21.42 -26.93
N ALA A 21 28.16 20.71 -26.62
CA ALA A 21 28.86 19.88 -27.57
C ALA A 21 27.98 18.73 -28.09
N GLU A 22 27.17 18.11 -27.20
CA GLU A 22 26.21 17.07 -27.57
C GLU A 22 25.09 17.64 -28.47
N LEU A 23 24.52 18.79 -28.11
CA LEU A 23 23.50 19.46 -28.91
C LEU A 23 24.03 19.86 -30.30
N SER A 24 25.24 20.37 -30.34
CA SER A 24 25.91 20.75 -31.61
C SER A 24 26.10 19.54 -32.53
N LYS A 25 26.43 18.37 -31.95
CA LYS A 25 26.55 17.11 -32.68
C LYS A 25 25.21 16.61 -33.21
N LYS A 26 24.11 16.76 -32.41
CA LYS A 26 22.75 16.38 -32.82
C LYS A 26 22.14 17.29 -33.87
N THR A 27 22.46 18.60 -33.86
CA THR A 27 21.91 19.59 -34.77
C THR A 27 22.77 19.79 -36.04
N GLY A 28 23.92 19.09 -36.15
CA GLY A 28 24.84 19.24 -37.30
C GLY A 28 25.60 20.56 -37.33
N ASN A 29 25.48 21.41 -36.33
CA ASN A 29 26.12 22.71 -36.24
C ASN A 29 27.54 22.59 -35.69
N ARG A 30 28.50 23.37 -36.20
CA ARG A 30 29.86 23.41 -35.65
C ARG A 30 29.96 24.44 -34.53
N LEU A 31 30.37 23.99 -33.36
CA LEU A 31 30.65 24.86 -32.20
C LEU A 31 32.03 25.46 -32.37
N VAL A 32 32.09 26.77 -32.63
CA VAL A 32 33.35 27.52 -32.77
C VAL A 32 33.61 28.26 -31.46
N LEU A 33 34.76 27.96 -30.84
CA LEU A 33 35.23 28.58 -29.60
C LEU A 33 36.20 29.73 -30.00
N ALA A 34 35.76 30.98 -29.83
CA ALA A 34 36.55 32.17 -30.14
C ALA A 34 36.97 32.90 -28.86
N HIS A 35 38.20 33.39 -28.81
CA HIS A 35 38.77 34.23 -27.75
C HIS A 35 38.80 33.59 -26.35
N PHE A 36 38.93 32.24 -26.26
CA PHE A 36 39.15 31.55 -24.99
C PHE A 36 40.62 31.53 -24.59
N ASN A 37 40.90 31.61 -23.28
CA ASN A 37 42.25 31.43 -22.73
C ASN A 37 42.80 30.06 -23.18
N PRO A 38 44.11 29.93 -23.56
CA PRO A 38 44.69 28.69 -24.06
C PRO A 38 44.51 27.49 -23.08
N GLU A 39 44.59 27.73 -21.78
CA GLU A 39 44.39 26.67 -20.77
C GLU A 39 42.94 26.13 -20.77
N ILE A 40 41.96 27.04 -20.83
CA ILE A 40 40.54 26.68 -20.90
C ILE A 40 40.21 25.95 -22.20
N LYS A 41 40.82 26.40 -23.28
CA LYS A 41 40.65 25.76 -24.59
C LYS A 41 41.21 24.33 -24.63
N GLN A 42 42.33 24.10 -23.96
CA GLN A 42 42.94 22.78 -23.84
C GLN A 42 42.08 21.86 -22.93
N HIS A 43 41.54 22.39 -21.82
CA HIS A 43 40.62 21.68 -20.93
C HIS A 43 39.33 21.27 -21.67
N LEU A 44 38.71 22.18 -22.42
CA LEU A 44 37.53 21.88 -23.22
C LEU A 44 37.81 20.88 -24.37
N GLN A 45 39.01 20.90 -24.97
CA GLN A 45 39.40 19.89 -25.95
C GLN A 45 39.60 18.51 -25.31
N ASN A 46 40.10 18.45 -24.09
CA ASN A 46 40.21 17.19 -23.32
C ASN A 46 38.86 16.65 -22.90
N LEU A 47 37.93 17.51 -22.48
CA LEU A 47 36.54 17.14 -22.23
C LEU A 47 35.83 16.59 -23.47
N ARG A 48 36.12 17.15 -24.64
CA ARG A 48 35.58 16.67 -25.93
C ARG A 48 36.17 15.31 -26.35
N LYS A 49 37.37 14.97 -25.89
CA LYS A 49 37.99 13.64 -26.12
C LYS A 49 37.55 12.59 -25.08
N MET A 50 37.06 13.01 -23.94
CA MET A 50 36.41 12.11 -23.01
C MET A 50 35.07 11.67 -23.66
N GLU A 51 34.99 10.44 -24.07
CA GLU A 51 33.72 9.85 -24.47
C GLU A 51 32.73 10.10 -23.35
N PRO A 52 31.50 10.62 -23.65
CA PRO A 52 30.47 10.71 -22.63
C PRO A 52 30.34 9.34 -22.02
N PRO A 53 30.16 9.25 -20.70
CA PRO A 53 29.96 7.95 -20.04
C PRO A 53 28.92 7.20 -20.85
N GLN A 54 29.34 6.10 -21.47
CA GLN A 54 28.44 5.28 -22.28
C GLN A 54 27.20 5.09 -21.43
N LYS A 55 26.05 5.61 -21.91
CA LYS A 55 24.75 5.22 -21.31
C LYS A 55 24.83 3.73 -21.19
N PRO A 56 24.63 3.15 -19.99
CA PRO A 56 24.66 1.72 -19.84
C PRO A 56 23.83 1.16 -21.00
N GLN A 57 24.48 0.43 -21.91
CA GLN A 57 23.79 -0.24 -23.00
C GLN A 57 22.63 -0.94 -22.31
N ARG A 58 21.40 -0.66 -22.72
CA ARG A 58 20.26 -1.49 -22.37
C ARG A 58 20.63 -2.85 -22.94
N GLU A 59 21.33 -3.63 -22.13
CA GLU A 59 21.48 -5.05 -22.39
C GLU A 59 20.08 -5.55 -22.69
N THR A 60 19.96 -6.28 -23.79
CA THR A 60 18.74 -6.99 -24.15
C THR A 60 18.48 -7.92 -22.98
N ASN A 61 17.69 -7.45 -22.02
CA ASN A 61 17.38 -8.20 -20.81
C ASN A 61 16.77 -9.51 -21.27
N ASN A 62 17.50 -10.59 -21.12
CA ASN A 62 16.96 -11.92 -21.27
C ASN A 62 15.75 -11.99 -20.34
N ILE A 63 14.61 -12.49 -20.83
CA ILE A 63 13.36 -12.61 -20.07
C ILE A 63 13.61 -13.29 -18.71
N LEU A 64 14.53 -14.26 -18.66
CA LEU A 64 14.98 -14.95 -17.46
C LEU A 64 15.66 -14.01 -16.45
N GLU A 65 16.49 -13.07 -16.91
CA GLU A 65 17.17 -12.11 -16.04
C GLU A 65 16.18 -11.06 -15.50
N MET A 66 15.23 -10.63 -16.32
CA MET A 66 14.14 -9.76 -15.89
C MET A 66 13.24 -10.45 -14.85
N MET A 67 12.88 -11.73 -15.05
CA MET A 67 12.14 -12.51 -14.07
C MET A 67 12.94 -12.72 -12.76
N GLY A 68 14.24 -12.98 -12.85
CA GLY A 68 15.12 -13.11 -11.71
C GLY A 68 15.20 -11.81 -10.89
N ASN A 69 15.36 -10.68 -11.54
CA ASN A 69 15.43 -9.37 -10.90
C ASN A 69 14.10 -8.98 -10.24
N VAL A 70 12.95 -9.28 -10.89
CA VAL A 70 11.63 -9.07 -10.28
C VAL A 70 11.43 -9.99 -9.08
N GLY A 71 11.81 -11.27 -9.18
CA GLY A 71 11.73 -12.21 -8.07
C GLY A 71 12.58 -11.78 -6.87
N PHE A 72 13.82 -11.33 -7.11
CA PHE A 72 14.71 -10.85 -6.06
C PHE A 72 14.18 -9.54 -5.42
N MET A 73 13.61 -8.64 -6.22
CA MET A 73 12.98 -7.41 -5.72
C MET A 73 11.78 -7.73 -4.80
N LEU A 74 10.92 -8.66 -5.21
CA LEU A 74 9.77 -9.10 -4.41
C LEU A 74 10.21 -9.75 -3.10
N LEU A 75 11.22 -10.63 -3.13
CA LEU A 75 11.77 -11.25 -1.92
C LEU A 75 12.35 -10.22 -0.97
N ARG A 76 13.07 -9.23 -1.47
CA ARG A 76 13.62 -8.14 -0.66
C ARG A 76 12.52 -7.30 -0.02
N GLU A 77 11.52 -6.88 -0.80
CA GLU A 77 10.37 -6.13 -0.28
C GLU A 77 9.61 -6.91 0.80
N THR A 78 9.38 -8.21 0.57
CA THR A 78 8.73 -9.09 1.54
C THR A 78 9.55 -9.19 2.83
N PHE A 79 10.87 -9.32 2.72
CA PHE A 79 11.75 -9.36 3.88
C PHE A 79 11.74 -8.05 4.68
N GLU A 80 11.76 -6.89 4.01
CA GLU A 80 11.65 -5.58 4.66
C GLU A 80 10.33 -5.44 5.43
N VAL A 81 9.21 -5.89 4.84
CA VAL A 81 7.90 -5.88 5.50
C VAL A 81 7.86 -6.82 6.70
N LEU A 82 8.47 -8.02 6.60
CA LEU A 82 8.57 -8.95 7.73
C LEU A 82 9.40 -8.36 8.88
N VAL A 83 10.53 -7.71 8.59
CA VAL A 83 11.34 -7.01 9.60
C VAL A 83 10.53 -5.92 10.30
N LEU A 84 9.76 -5.12 9.52
CA LEU A 84 8.86 -4.12 10.09
C LEU A 84 7.77 -4.74 10.96
N LEU A 85 7.22 -5.89 10.59
CA LEU A 85 6.23 -6.62 11.38
C LEU A 85 6.83 -7.03 12.74
N PHE A 86 7.98 -7.69 12.74
CA PHE A 86 8.64 -8.10 13.98
C PHE A 86 9.00 -6.89 14.85
N MET A 87 9.53 -5.82 14.27
CA MET A 87 9.81 -4.58 15.00
C MET A 87 8.53 -3.95 15.57
N SER A 88 7.43 -3.94 14.81
CA SER A 88 6.15 -3.38 15.26
C SER A 88 5.57 -4.19 16.41
N ILE A 89 5.60 -5.52 16.34
CA ILE A 89 5.16 -6.41 17.43
C ILE A 89 6.05 -6.20 18.67
N TYR A 90 7.37 -6.18 18.50
CA TYR A 90 8.32 -5.95 19.58
C TYR A 90 8.01 -4.64 20.32
N TRP A 91 7.88 -3.52 19.60
CA TRP A 91 7.60 -2.22 20.21
C TRP A 91 6.17 -2.12 20.75
N THR A 92 5.21 -2.85 20.19
CA THR A 92 3.83 -2.90 20.73
C THR A 92 3.79 -3.61 22.08
N LEU A 93 4.58 -4.69 22.25
CA LEU A 93 4.64 -5.45 23.50
C LEU A 93 5.51 -4.81 24.58
N ILE A 94 6.67 -4.27 24.19
CA ILE A 94 7.66 -3.72 25.13
C ILE A 94 7.45 -2.21 25.36
N GLY A 95 6.94 -1.50 24.36
CA GLY A 95 6.73 -0.04 24.44
C GLY A 95 5.91 0.45 25.62
N PRO A 96 4.85 -0.25 26.07
CA PRO A 96 4.09 0.14 27.25
C PRO A 96 4.89 0.08 28.56
N PHE A 97 5.93 -0.78 28.62
CA PHE A 97 6.77 -0.94 29.80
C PHE A 97 7.90 0.12 29.87
N ASP A 98 8.23 0.76 28.75
CA ASP A 98 9.29 1.78 28.68
C ASP A 98 8.63 3.17 28.90
N LYS A 99 8.69 3.65 30.15
CA LYS A 99 8.01 4.84 30.65
C LYS A 99 8.08 6.03 29.69
N GLY A 100 6.92 6.40 29.12
CA GLY A 100 6.73 7.69 28.44
C GLY A 100 6.93 7.71 26.92
N LYS A 101 7.18 6.57 26.24
CA LYS A 101 7.50 6.57 24.81
C LYS A 101 6.32 6.32 23.85
N ILE A 102 5.15 5.91 24.33
CA ILE A 102 3.96 5.74 23.48
C ILE A 102 3.01 6.92 23.68
N HIS A 103 2.79 7.67 22.61
CA HIS A 103 1.81 8.77 22.59
C HIS A 103 0.40 8.20 22.34
N PHE A 104 -0.35 7.88 23.41
CA PHE A 104 -1.73 7.41 23.32
C PHE A 104 -2.63 8.32 22.46
N GLY A 105 -2.41 9.64 22.50
CA GLY A 105 -3.13 10.59 21.64
C GLY A 105 -2.90 10.38 20.15
N GLY A 106 -1.74 9.86 19.75
CA GLY A 106 -1.44 9.48 18.38
C GLY A 106 -2.23 8.24 17.93
N ILE A 107 -2.37 7.24 18.81
CA ILE A 107 -3.12 6.01 18.53
C ILE A 107 -4.61 6.31 18.36
N THR A 108 -5.23 7.05 19.29
CA THR A 108 -6.65 7.40 19.21
C THR A 108 -6.99 8.22 17.97
N LYS A 109 -6.12 9.17 17.59
CA LYS A 109 -6.26 9.93 16.35
C LYS A 109 -6.20 9.04 15.12
N GLN A 110 -5.29 8.08 15.09
CA GLN A 110 -5.19 7.12 13.98
C GLN A 110 -6.38 6.15 13.95
N MET A 111 -6.87 5.68 15.09
CA MET A 111 -8.09 4.86 15.18
C MET A 111 -9.30 5.61 14.63
N PHE A 112 -9.47 6.87 14.97
CA PHE A 112 -10.56 7.69 14.44
C PHE A 112 -10.44 7.87 12.93
N LYS A 113 -9.26 8.25 12.43
CA LYS A 113 -8.99 8.49 11.00
C LYS A 113 -9.15 7.22 10.15
N SER A 114 -8.68 6.07 10.64
CA SER A 114 -8.73 4.81 9.89
C SER A 114 -10.04 4.03 10.09
N GLY A 115 -10.69 4.16 11.23
CA GLY A 115 -11.93 3.46 11.56
C GLY A 115 -13.17 4.27 11.21
N SER A 116 -13.47 5.31 12.00
CA SER A 116 -14.72 6.08 11.91
C SER A 116 -14.93 6.73 10.54
N GLU A 117 -13.90 7.34 9.99
CA GLU A 117 -14.01 7.98 8.67
C GLU A 117 -14.12 6.97 7.51
N ALA A 118 -13.67 5.72 7.67
CA ALA A 118 -13.79 4.68 6.65
C ALA A 118 -15.13 3.93 6.73
N MET A 119 -15.83 4.01 7.86
CA MET A 119 -17.03 3.23 8.16
C MET A 119 -18.13 3.40 7.08
N GLY A 120 -18.46 4.63 6.71
CA GLY A 120 -19.52 4.90 5.73
C GLY A 120 -19.24 4.27 4.37
N ILE A 121 -18.00 4.37 3.89
CA ILE A 121 -17.59 3.80 2.61
C ILE A 121 -17.62 2.27 2.68
N CYS A 122 -17.10 1.67 3.76
CA CYS A 122 -17.11 0.23 3.95
C CYS A 122 -18.53 -0.33 3.99
N PHE A 123 -19.44 0.30 4.74
CA PHE A 123 -20.84 -0.12 4.83
C PHE A 123 -21.55 -0.06 3.49
N LEU A 124 -21.33 1.01 2.71
CA LEU A 124 -21.92 1.15 1.40
C LEU A 124 -21.42 0.08 0.42
N PHE A 125 -20.11 -0.10 0.30
CA PHE A 125 -19.57 -1.08 -0.65
C PHE A 125 -19.87 -2.52 -0.25
N VAL A 126 -19.65 -2.90 1.02
CA VAL A 126 -19.95 -4.25 1.49
C VAL A 126 -21.45 -4.53 1.38
N GLY A 127 -22.30 -3.58 1.77
CA GLY A 127 -23.74 -3.72 1.64
C GLY A 127 -24.20 -3.94 0.19
N LEU A 128 -23.71 -3.15 -0.77
CA LEU A 128 -24.05 -3.30 -2.18
C LEU A 128 -23.56 -4.63 -2.77
N ILE A 129 -22.35 -5.04 -2.45
CA ILE A 129 -21.79 -6.32 -2.94
C ILE A 129 -22.56 -7.49 -2.34
N CYS A 130 -22.87 -7.46 -1.04
CA CYS A 130 -23.69 -8.50 -0.41
C CYS A 130 -25.13 -8.55 -0.98
N LEU A 131 -25.69 -7.39 -1.31
CA LEU A 131 -26.99 -7.32 -1.96
C LEU A 131 -26.99 -7.98 -3.35
N THR A 132 -25.97 -7.69 -4.17
CA THR A 132 -25.85 -8.32 -5.51
C THR A 132 -25.59 -9.81 -5.40
N MET A 133 -24.76 -10.26 -4.45
CA MET A 133 -24.51 -11.68 -4.21
C MET A 133 -25.76 -12.41 -3.71
N ALA A 134 -26.54 -11.78 -2.84
CA ALA A 134 -27.79 -12.34 -2.37
C ALA A 134 -28.81 -12.50 -3.51
N LEU A 135 -28.90 -11.50 -4.42
CA LEU A 135 -29.73 -11.61 -5.62
C LEU A 135 -29.32 -12.79 -6.50
N GLN A 136 -28.05 -12.90 -6.82
CA GLN A 136 -27.53 -14.01 -7.65
C GLN A 136 -27.78 -15.36 -7.00
N SER A 137 -27.49 -15.48 -5.70
CA SER A 137 -27.70 -16.69 -4.94
C SER A 137 -29.18 -17.06 -4.85
N SER A 138 -30.09 -16.08 -4.70
CA SER A 138 -31.53 -16.33 -4.63
C SER A 138 -32.07 -16.92 -5.92
N VAL A 139 -31.65 -16.39 -7.08
CA VAL A 139 -32.06 -16.93 -8.39
C VAL A 139 -31.57 -18.37 -8.57
N MET A 140 -30.30 -18.62 -8.22
CA MET A 140 -29.71 -19.95 -8.37
C MET A 140 -30.35 -21.00 -7.44
N LEU A 141 -30.56 -20.65 -6.15
CA LEU A 141 -31.11 -21.56 -5.16
C LEU A 141 -32.60 -21.82 -5.37
N ASN A 142 -33.38 -20.84 -5.81
CA ASN A 142 -34.78 -21.04 -6.16
C ASN A 142 -34.95 -22.00 -7.34
N ALA A 143 -34.06 -21.98 -8.31
CA ALA A 143 -34.11 -22.89 -9.46
C ALA A 143 -33.95 -24.38 -9.08
N VAL A 144 -33.26 -24.66 -7.96
CA VAL A 144 -33.03 -26.01 -7.44
C VAL A 144 -33.87 -26.33 -6.19
N GLY A 145 -34.81 -25.46 -5.79
CA GLY A 145 -35.65 -25.66 -4.62
C GLY A 145 -34.90 -25.49 -3.27
N GLY A 146 -33.70 -24.93 -3.28
CA GLY A 146 -32.81 -24.80 -2.13
C GLY A 146 -32.93 -23.47 -1.38
N GLY A 147 -34.02 -22.72 -1.54
CA GLY A 147 -34.17 -21.37 -0.95
C GLY A 147 -33.96 -21.30 0.58
N SER A 148 -34.28 -22.37 1.31
CA SER A 148 -34.05 -22.45 2.75
C SER A 148 -32.58 -22.38 3.17
N TYR A 149 -31.66 -22.78 2.29
CA TYR A 149 -30.20 -22.73 2.56
C TYR A 149 -29.57 -21.37 2.23
N LEU A 150 -30.34 -20.44 1.66
CA LEU A 150 -29.84 -19.13 1.25
C LEU A 150 -29.26 -18.35 2.45
N ALA A 151 -29.99 -18.32 3.56
CA ALA A 151 -29.57 -17.57 4.75
C ALA A 151 -28.30 -18.12 5.39
N SER A 152 -28.14 -19.44 5.49
CA SER A 152 -26.96 -20.08 6.07
C SER A 152 -25.72 -19.93 5.17
N GLY A 153 -25.90 -20.16 3.87
CA GLY A 153 -24.82 -20.01 2.89
C GLY A 153 -24.33 -18.57 2.75
N LEU A 154 -25.27 -17.60 2.68
CA LEU A 154 -24.91 -16.18 2.64
C LEU A 154 -24.24 -15.73 3.96
N GLY A 155 -24.78 -16.16 5.10
CA GLY A 155 -24.20 -15.84 6.40
C GLY A 155 -22.76 -16.29 6.50
N PHE A 156 -22.48 -17.55 6.17
CA PHE A 156 -21.13 -18.07 6.13
C PHE A 156 -20.22 -17.24 5.19
N LEU A 157 -20.66 -17.03 3.94
CA LEU A 157 -19.85 -16.33 2.94
C LEU A 157 -19.55 -14.88 3.33
N ILE A 158 -20.55 -14.17 3.89
CA ILE A 158 -20.39 -12.77 4.29
C ILE A 158 -19.41 -12.65 5.47
N PHE A 159 -19.56 -13.47 6.51
CA PHE A 159 -18.71 -13.36 7.66
C PHE A 159 -17.33 -14.00 7.46
N ALA A 160 -17.23 -15.12 6.76
CA ALA A 160 -15.98 -15.85 6.57
C ALA A 160 -15.04 -15.19 5.55
N GLU A 161 -15.59 -14.60 4.49
CA GLU A 161 -14.81 -14.14 3.34
C GLU A 161 -15.04 -12.65 3.01
N ILE A 162 -16.28 -12.27 2.66
CA ILE A 162 -16.57 -10.95 2.08
C ILE A 162 -16.29 -9.82 3.07
N GLY A 163 -16.71 -9.98 4.32
CA GLY A 163 -16.51 -8.96 5.36
C GLY A 163 -15.05 -8.59 5.55
N PRO A 164 -14.16 -9.52 5.92
CA PRO A 164 -12.74 -9.25 6.10
C PRO A 164 -12.06 -8.75 4.83
N LEU A 165 -12.29 -9.43 3.69
CA LEU A 165 -11.61 -9.16 2.43
C LEU A 165 -11.97 -7.76 1.90
N LEU A 166 -13.25 -7.48 1.69
CA LEU A 166 -13.68 -6.20 1.11
C LEU A 166 -13.37 -5.01 2.01
N THR A 167 -13.60 -5.15 3.32
CA THR A 167 -13.28 -4.08 4.27
C THR A 167 -11.81 -3.71 4.21
N THR A 168 -10.92 -4.69 4.13
CA THR A 168 -9.47 -4.42 4.10
C THR A 168 -8.99 -3.91 2.74
N ILE A 169 -9.59 -4.32 1.63
CA ILE A 169 -9.31 -3.75 0.30
C ILE A 169 -9.70 -2.26 0.29
N ILE A 170 -10.86 -1.90 0.83
CA ILE A 170 -11.30 -0.50 0.95
C ILE A 170 -10.36 0.29 1.86
N LEU A 171 -9.95 -0.29 2.99
CA LEU A 171 -8.99 0.31 3.90
C LEU A 171 -7.61 0.49 3.24
N ALA A 172 -7.15 -0.45 2.42
CA ALA A 172 -5.91 -0.32 1.66
C ALA A 172 -5.96 0.88 0.70
N GLY A 173 -7.08 1.02 -0.03
CA GLY A 173 -7.27 2.13 -0.96
C GLY A 173 -7.37 3.50 -0.28
N ARG A 174 -8.09 3.61 0.85
CA ARG A 174 -8.33 4.87 1.54
C ARG A 174 -7.28 5.17 2.62
N SER A 175 -7.25 4.34 3.66
CA SER A 175 -6.41 4.59 4.84
C SER A 175 -4.95 4.21 4.57
N GLY A 176 -4.70 3.12 3.82
CA GLY A 176 -3.37 2.70 3.42
C GLY A 176 -2.68 3.73 2.53
N SER A 177 -3.39 4.21 1.50
CA SER A 177 -2.86 5.28 0.63
C SER A 177 -2.55 6.57 1.39
N ALA A 178 -3.44 7.00 2.28
CA ALA A 178 -3.25 8.19 3.08
C ALA A 178 -2.04 8.05 4.03
N MET A 179 -1.85 6.89 4.67
CA MET A 179 -0.69 6.60 5.51
C MET A 179 0.61 6.60 4.71
N ALA A 180 0.61 5.98 3.52
CA ALA A 180 1.77 5.97 2.64
C ALA A 180 2.14 7.38 2.18
N ALA A 181 1.15 8.21 1.80
CA ALA A 181 1.37 9.60 1.41
C ALA A 181 1.94 10.45 2.55
N GLU A 182 1.39 10.30 3.76
CA GLU A 182 1.82 11.05 4.94
C GLU A 182 3.28 10.73 5.31
N ILE A 183 3.64 9.44 5.37
CA ILE A 183 5.01 9.01 5.68
C ILE A 183 5.98 9.34 4.53
N ALA A 184 5.55 9.19 3.28
CA ALA A 184 6.36 9.55 2.12
C ALA A 184 6.68 11.05 2.10
N ASN A 185 5.70 11.90 2.43
CA ASN A 185 5.93 13.33 2.56
C ASN A 185 6.97 13.65 3.64
N MET A 186 6.84 13.04 4.82
CA MET A 186 7.82 13.17 5.91
C MET A 186 9.22 12.67 5.50
N SER A 187 9.28 11.60 4.70
CA SER A 187 10.55 11.06 4.20
C SER A 187 11.20 12.02 3.20
N VAL A 188 10.43 12.56 2.25
CA VAL A 188 10.89 13.53 1.24
C VAL A 188 11.31 14.86 1.86
N CYS A 189 10.60 15.33 2.88
CA CYS A 189 10.95 16.56 3.64
C CYS A 189 12.07 16.33 4.67
N GLU A 190 12.71 15.15 4.66
CA GLU A 190 13.81 14.77 5.56
C GLU A 190 13.42 14.72 7.06
N GLU A 191 12.15 14.83 7.41
CA GLU A 191 11.67 14.73 8.79
C GLU A 191 12.02 13.37 9.43
N VAL A 192 11.97 12.28 8.63
CA VAL A 192 12.39 10.94 9.09
C VAL A 192 13.87 10.91 9.44
N LYS A 193 14.73 11.65 8.71
CA LYS A 193 16.16 11.79 9.05
C LYS A 193 16.35 12.61 10.31
N ALA A 194 15.56 13.69 10.48
CA ALA A 194 15.58 14.49 11.69
C ALA A 194 15.20 13.69 12.95
N LEU A 195 14.20 12.79 12.85
CA LEU A 195 13.87 11.87 13.95
C LEU A 195 15.06 10.98 14.31
N LYS A 196 15.76 10.43 13.30
CA LYS A 196 16.96 9.59 13.54
C LYS A 196 18.09 10.38 14.21
N SER A 197 18.31 11.64 13.84
CA SER A 197 19.34 12.50 14.48
C SER A 197 19.00 12.84 15.92
N MET A 198 17.72 12.86 16.28
CA MET A 198 17.25 13.00 17.67
C MET A 198 17.24 11.69 18.46
N ALA A 199 17.82 10.61 17.91
CA ALA A 199 17.81 9.25 18.48
C ALA A 199 16.38 8.68 18.71
N ILE A 200 15.38 9.13 17.94
CA ILE A 200 14.01 8.62 17.97
C ILE A 200 13.87 7.58 16.85
N PRO A 201 13.59 6.29 17.16
CA PRO A 201 13.39 5.28 16.13
C PRO A 201 12.14 5.58 15.29
N PRO A 202 12.25 5.78 13.96
CA PRO A 202 11.09 6.11 13.11
C PRO A 202 10.00 5.04 13.15
N VAL A 203 10.36 3.77 13.28
CA VAL A 203 9.38 2.68 13.38
C VAL A 203 8.51 2.83 14.61
N GLN A 204 9.11 3.10 15.77
CA GLN A 204 8.38 3.30 17.03
C GLN A 204 7.44 4.49 16.97
N TYR A 205 7.89 5.59 16.39
CA TYR A 205 7.13 6.85 16.37
C TYR A 205 6.05 6.89 15.27
N LEU A 206 6.34 6.36 14.07
CA LEU A 206 5.46 6.47 12.91
C LEU A 206 4.65 5.21 12.64
N VAL A 207 5.25 4.01 12.77
CA VAL A 207 4.61 2.75 12.38
C VAL A 207 3.76 2.16 13.50
N VAL A 208 4.30 2.09 14.71
CA VAL A 208 3.64 1.43 15.85
C VAL A 208 2.25 2.01 16.18
N PRO A 209 2.04 3.34 16.25
CA PRO A 209 0.70 3.88 16.53
C PRO A 209 -0.33 3.51 15.45
N ARG A 210 0.09 3.45 14.17
CA ARG A 210 -0.76 3.04 13.05
C ARG A 210 -1.06 1.54 13.08
N PHE A 211 -0.05 0.74 13.43
CA PHE A 211 -0.17 -0.71 13.57
C PHE A 211 -1.16 -1.09 14.66
N ILE A 212 -1.06 -0.48 15.86
CA ILE A 212 -2.00 -0.69 16.96
C ILE A 212 -3.41 -0.22 16.57
N ALA A 213 -3.52 0.94 15.94
CA ALA A 213 -4.80 1.48 15.52
C ALA A 213 -5.53 0.53 14.57
N LEU A 214 -4.87 0.03 13.52
CA LEU A 214 -5.50 -0.88 12.57
C LEU A 214 -5.72 -2.28 13.17
N SER A 215 -4.89 -2.74 14.09
CA SER A 215 -5.13 -4.01 14.80
C SER A 215 -6.47 -4.04 15.52
N VAL A 216 -6.95 -2.90 16.00
CA VAL A 216 -8.25 -2.80 16.69
C VAL A 216 -9.37 -2.42 15.71
N THR A 217 -9.13 -1.44 14.86
CA THR A 217 -10.20 -0.88 13.99
C THR A 217 -10.58 -1.83 12.85
N THR A 218 -9.65 -2.59 12.27
CA THR A 218 -9.95 -3.47 11.13
C THR A 218 -10.91 -4.60 11.48
N PRO A 219 -10.71 -5.39 12.56
CA PRO A 219 -11.66 -6.41 12.95
C PRO A 219 -13.05 -5.86 13.30
N ILE A 220 -13.09 -4.73 14.04
CA ILE A 220 -14.36 -4.10 14.41
C ILE A 220 -15.11 -3.62 13.17
N LEU A 221 -14.40 -2.99 12.23
CA LEU A 221 -14.98 -2.48 10.99
C LEU A 221 -15.44 -3.62 10.07
N SER A 222 -14.68 -4.69 9.97
CA SER A 222 -15.05 -5.90 9.22
C SER A 222 -16.32 -6.52 9.77
N PHE A 223 -16.41 -6.70 11.10
CA PHE A 223 -17.57 -7.25 11.74
C PHE A 223 -18.82 -6.38 11.55
N SER A 224 -18.70 -5.07 11.75
CA SER A 224 -19.81 -4.13 11.56
C SER A 224 -20.27 -4.06 10.10
N ALA A 225 -19.34 -4.13 9.14
CA ALA A 225 -19.65 -4.21 7.71
C ALA A 225 -20.37 -5.53 7.36
N SER A 226 -19.97 -6.66 7.96
CA SER A 226 -20.64 -7.95 7.77
C SER A 226 -22.09 -7.94 8.29
N ILE A 227 -22.38 -7.23 9.39
CA ILE A 227 -23.75 -7.03 9.88
C ILE A 227 -24.58 -6.27 8.83
N VAL A 228 -24.02 -5.17 8.27
CA VAL A 228 -24.71 -4.41 7.22
C VAL A 228 -24.92 -5.27 5.96
N GLY A 229 -23.92 -6.06 5.58
CA GLY A 229 -24.01 -7.03 4.48
C GLY A 229 -25.10 -8.08 4.71
N SER A 230 -25.21 -8.61 5.93
CA SER A 230 -26.27 -9.57 6.28
C SER A 230 -27.64 -8.93 6.24
N PHE A 231 -27.79 -7.67 6.64
CA PHE A 231 -29.04 -6.95 6.52
C PHE A 231 -29.43 -6.73 5.04
N ALA A 232 -28.48 -6.39 4.19
CA ALA A 232 -28.69 -6.31 2.74
C ALA A 232 -29.13 -7.65 2.14
N GLY A 233 -28.51 -8.76 2.59
CA GLY A 233 -28.89 -10.13 2.23
C GLY A 233 -30.30 -10.48 2.67
N PHE A 234 -30.72 -10.07 3.88
CA PHE A 234 -32.08 -10.25 4.38
C PHE A 234 -33.13 -9.56 3.49
N LEU A 235 -32.89 -8.34 3.03
CA LEU A 235 -33.81 -7.64 2.15
C LEU A 235 -34.13 -8.47 0.88
N ILE A 236 -33.11 -9.07 0.28
CA ILE A 236 -33.30 -9.92 -0.90
C ILE A 236 -34.00 -11.23 -0.54
N ALA A 237 -33.64 -11.87 0.56
CA ALA A 237 -34.29 -13.08 1.04
C ALA A 237 -35.78 -12.88 1.29
N TYR A 238 -36.15 -11.73 1.83
CA TYR A 238 -37.55 -11.37 2.09
C TYR A 238 -38.33 -11.11 0.81
N PHE A 239 -37.81 -10.29 -0.13
CA PHE A 239 -38.54 -9.88 -1.33
C PHE A 239 -38.56 -10.93 -2.46
N PHE A 240 -37.54 -11.77 -2.55
CA PHE A 240 -37.36 -12.72 -3.66
C PHE A 240 -37.56 -14.20 -3.28
N CYS A 241 -37.42 -14.54 -2.01
CA CYS A 241 -37.54 -15.93 -1.53
C CYS A 241 -38.65 -16.12 -0.49
N ASP A 242 -39.41 -15.09 -0.16
CA ASP A 242 -40.49 -15.11 0.86
C ASP A 242 -40.01 -15.63 2.23
N ILE A 243 -38.73 -15.44 2.57
CA ILE A 243 -38.14 -15.90 3.82
C ILE A 243 -38.45 -14.89 4.93
N SER A 244 -39.16 -15.33 5.96
CA SER A 244 -39.45 -14.48 7.11
C SER A 244 -38.18 -14.13 7.89
N PHE A 245 -38.19 -12.99 8.60
CA PHE A 245 -37.06 -12.56 9.42
C PHE A 245 -36.60 -13.63 10.44
N SER A 246 -37.53 -14.33 11.07
CA SER A 246 -37.22 -15.40 12.01
C SER A 246 -36.45 -16.54 11.35
N ASN A 247 -36.89 -17.00 10.18
CA ASN A 247 -36.25 -18.08 9.45
C ASN A 247 -34.88 -17.64 8.92
N TYR A 248 -34.73 -16.38 8.48
CA TYR A 248 -33.46 -15.82 8.05
C TYR A 248 -32.44 -15.79 9.21
N MET A 249 -32.88 -15.32 10.40
CA MET A 249 -32.01 -15.28 11.58
C MET A 249 -31.60 -16.67 12.06
N MET A 250 -32.51 -17.65 11.96
CA MET A 250 -32.20 -19.04 12.28
C MET A 250 -31.16 -19.60 11.31
N GLY A 251 -31.35 -19.36 10.00
CA GLY A 251 -30.36 -19.76 8.97
C GLY A 251 -29.00 -19.09 9.13
N LEU A 252 -28.95 -17.80 9.50
CA LEU A 252 -27.70 -17.12 9.82
C LEU A 252 -26.98 -17.78 11.01
N ARG A 253 -27.72 -18.12 12.06
CA ARG A 253 -27.17 -18.79 13.24
C ARG A 253 -26.61 -20.16 12.91
N ASP A 254 -27.27 -20.91 12.04
CA ASP A 254 -26.83 -22.24 11.59
C ASP A 254 -25.60 -22.16 10.67
N GLY A 255 -25.46 -21.05 9.91
CA GLY A 255 -24.33 -20.83 9.01
C GLY A 255 -23.10 -20.21 9.67
N ILE A 256 -23.23 -19.58 10.84
CA ILE A 256 -22.12 -18.85 11.48
C ILE A 256 -21.76 -19.54 12.81
N ASP A 257 -20.83 -20.47 12.73
CA ASP A 257 -20.24 -21.08 13.93
C ASP A 257 -19.32 -20.09 14.66
N PRO A 258 -19.17 -20.20 16.00
CA PRO A 258 -18.20 -19.39 16.75
C PRO A 258 -16.77 -19.49 16.19
N MET A 259 -16.41 -20.64 15.61
CA MET A 259 -15.11 -20.85 14.99
C MET A 259 -14.96 -20.05 13.70
N THR A 260 -16.01 -19.92 12.90
CA THR A 260 -16.05 -19.06 11.69
C THR A 260 -15.83 -17.60 12.06
N PHE A 261 -16.45 -17.15 13.14
CA PHE A 261 -16.25 -15.79 13.65
C PHE A 261 -14.80 -15.54 14.11
N LEU A 262 -14.20 -16.49 14.82
CA LEU A 262 -12.80 -16.38 15.25
C LEU A 262 -11.84 -16.33 14.05
N LYS A 263 -12.04 -17.23 13.07
CA LYS A 263 -11.25 -17.26 11.83
C LYS A 263 -11.35 -15.94 11.06
N SER A 264 -12.56 -15.40 10.91
CA SER A 264 -12.84 -14.11 10.28
C SER A 264 -12.10 -12.95 10.98
N THR A 265 -12.14 -12.92 12.31
CA THR A 265 -11.47 -11.90 13.13
C THR A 265 -9.95 -11.96 12.94
N ILE A 266 -9.37 -13.16 12.92
CA ILE A 266 -7.94 -13.37 12.66
C ILE A 266 -7.57 -12.90 11.24
N LYS A 267 -8.36 -13.26 10.21
CA LYS A 267 -8.17 -12.79 8.84
C LYS A 267 -8.17 -11.25 8.78
N ALA A 268 -9.18 -10.61 9.34
CA ALA A 268 -9.30 -9.15 9.35
C ALA A 268 -8.12 -8.48 10.05
N LEU A 269 -7.64 -9.04 11.16
CA LEU A 269 -6.49 -8.54 11.90
C LEU A 269 -5.20 -8.62 11.07
N VAL A 270 -4.92 -9.78 10.49
CA VAL A 270 -3.72 -9.99 9.66
C VAL A 270 -3.75 -9.11 8.42
N PHE A 271 -4.90 -8.97 7.76
CA PHE A 271 -5.05 -8.08 6.61
C PHE A 271 -4.85 -6.61 6.98
N GLY A 272 -5.32 -6.18 8.16
CA GLY A 272 -5.03 -4.84 8.70
C GLY A 272 -3.53 -4.61 8.91
N TRP A 273 -2.80 -5.63 9.37
CA TRP A 273 -1.34 -5.58 9.49
C TRP A 273 -0.67 -5.44 8.12
N ILE A 274 -1.10 -6.22 7.13
CA ILE A 274 -0.58 -6.14 5.76
C ILE A 274 -0.74 -4.72 5.21
N VAL A 275 -1.94 -4.14 5.32
CA VAL A 275 -2.20 -2.76 4.85
C VAL A 275 -1.25 -1.76 5.51
N THR A 276 -1.14 -1.83 6.85
CA THR A 276 -0.32 -0.88 7.60
C THR A 276 1.16 -0.99 7.26
N LEU A 277 1.69 -2.23 7.26
CA LEU A 277 3.11 -2.47 7.07
C LEU A 277 3.56 -2.12 5.65
N ILE A 278 2.78 -2.49 4.63
CA ILE A 278 3.09 -2.15 3.24
C ILE A 278 3.01 -0.64 3.02
N ALA A 279 1.98 0.03 3.54
CA ALA A 279 1.84 1.47 3.43
C ALA A 279 3.02 2.20 4.10
N CYS A 280 3.39 1.79 5.30
CA CYS A 280 4.54 2.37 6.02
C CYS A 280 5.87 2.06 5.32
N ASN A 281 6.08 0.84 4.82
CA ASN A 281 7.30 0.48 4.10
C ASN A 281 7.49 1.32 2.83
N LYS A 282 6.44 1.41 2.00
CA LYS A 282 6.49 2.23 0.77
C LYS A 282 6.68 3.72 1.09
N GLY A 283 6.06 4.22 2.17
CA GLY A 283 6.23 5.60 2.62
C GLY A 283 7.64 5.90 3.11
N LEU A 284 8.22 5.05 3.97
CA LEU A 284 9.57 5.23 4.52
C LEU A 284 10.66 5.15 3.45
N ASN A 285 10.45 4.36 2.40
CA ASN A 285 11.38 4.17 1.28
C ASN A 285 11.14 5.16 0.12
N ALA A 286 10.27 6.16 0.30
CA ALA A 286 10.06 7.19 -0.70
C ALA A 286 11.25 8.18 -0.70
N HIS A 287 11.96 8.27 -1.83
CA HIS A 287 13.09 9.16 -2.04
C HIS A 287 12.91 9.95 -3.33
N GLY A 288 13.16 11.24 -3.27
CA GLY A 288 12.99 12.17 -4.41
C GLY A 288 12.04 13.30 -4.05
N GLY A 289 11.46 13.95 -5.05
CA GLY A 289 10.53 15.06 -4.84
C GLY A 289 9.06 14.63 -4.68
N ALA A 290 8.14 15.56 -4.93
CA ALA A 290 6.69 15.32 -4.83
C ALA A 290 6.18 14.13 -5.66
N GLU A 291 6.84 13.81 -6.78
CA GLU A 291 6.53 12.65 -7.62
C GLU A 291 6.70 11.32 -6.86
N ALA A 292 7.71 11.24 -5.99
CA ALA A 292 7.96 10.05 -5.18
C ALA A 292 6.81 9.76 -4.19
N VAL A 293 6.15 10.80 -3.67
CA VAL A 293 4.98 10.65 -2.79
C VAL A 293 3.81 10.00 -3.54
N GLY A 294 3.51 10.48 -4.76
CA GLY A 294 2.47 9.89 -5.60
C GLY A 294 2.77 8.43 -5.96
N LYS A 295 4.01 8.12 -6.32
CA LYS A 295 4.45 6.75 -6.62
C LYS A 295 4.38 5.83 -5.41
N ALA A 296 4.79 6.28 -4.23
CA ALA A 296 4.69 5.52 -2.98
C ALA A 296 3.24 5.21 -2.64
N THR A 297 2.34 6.18 -2.80
CA THR A 297 0.91 6.05 -2.54
C THR A 297 0.27 4.99 -3.43
N THR A 298 0.43 5.10 -4.75
CA THR A 298 -0.16 4.16 -5.72
C THR A 298 0.43 2.76 -5.58
N SER A 299 1.75 2.64 -5.44
CA SER A 299 2.41 1.35 -5.28
C SER A 299 2.03 0.65 -3.97
N SER A 300 1.78 1.41 -2.89
CA SER A 300 1.33 0.83 -1.62
C SER A 300 -0.04 0.19 -1.73
N VAL A 301 -0.99 0.83 -2.41
CA VAL A 301 -2.35 0.30 -2.62
C VAL A 301 -2.30 -1.00 -3.42
N VAL A 302 -1.60 -0.98 -4.56
CA VAL A 302 -1.49 -2.17 -5.42
C VAL A 302 -0.82 -3.32 -4.68
N ALA A 303 0.32 -3.07 -4.02
CA ALA A 303 1.04 -4.09 -3.26
C ALA A 303 0.19 -4.64 -2.11
N ALA A 304 -0.53 -3.79 -1.37
CA ALA A 304 -1.38 -4.22 -0.26
C ALA A 304 -2.53 -5.11 -0.78
N ILE A 305 -3.25 -4.69 -1.82
CA ILE A 305 -4.35 -5.47 -2.38
C ILE A 305 -3.85 -6.83 -2.90
N CYS A 306 -2.76 -6.86 -3.67
CA CYS A 306 -2.19 -8.11 -4.17
C CYS A 306 -1.81 -9.06 -3.01
N THR A 307 -1.17 -8.53 -1.96
CA THR A 307 -0.76 -9.34 -0.81
C THR A 307 -1.97 -9.83 0.00
N ILE A 308 -3.02 -9.01 0.15
CA ILE A 308 -4.27 -9.40 0.82
C ILE A 308 -4.93 -10.57 0.06
N VAL A 309 -5.09 -10.47 -1.27
CA VAL A 309 -5.71 -11.52 -2.08
C VAL A 309 -4.93 -12.84 -2.01
N VAL A 310 -3.59 -12.77 -2.09
CA VAL A 310 -2.74 -13.95 -1.93
C VAL A 310 -2.88 -14.54 -0.52
N SER A 311 -2.87 -13.69 0.51
CA SER A 311 -3.03 -14.14 1.90
C SER A 311 -4.42 -14.73 2.15
N ASP A 312 -5.48 -14.16 1.54
CA ASP A 312 -6.84 -14.67 1.64
C ASP A 312 -6.96 -16.08 1.06
N THR A 313 -6.35 -16.31 -0.11
CA THR A 313 -6.27 -17.65 -0.72
C THR A 313 -5.55 -18.64 0.20
N LEU A 314 -4.46 -18.23 0.86
CA LEU A 314 -3.76 -19.09 1.82
C LEU A 314 -4.62 -19.39 3.06
N PHE A 315 -5.32 -18.39 3.59
CA PHE A 315 -6.24 -18.59 4.72
C PHE A 315 -7.42 -19.48 4.34
N ALA A 316 -7.98 -19.32 3.15
CA ALA A 316 -9.04 -20.22 2.67
C ALA A 316 -8.56 -21.67 2.65
N PHE A 317 -7.34 -21.92 2.16
CA PHE A 317 -6.75 -23.27 2.13
C PHE A 317 -6.43 -23.86 3.52
N ILE A 318 -6.06 -22.99 4.50
CA ILE A 318 -5.71 -23.46 5.85
C ILE A 318 -6.96 -23.68 6.72
N PHE A 319 -8.02 -22.90 6.51
CA PHE A 319 -9.18 -22.87 7.37
C PHE A 319 -10.33 -23.76 6.90
N TYR A 320 -10.37 -24.06 5.61
CA TYR A 320 -11.43 -24.83 4.94
C TYR A 320 -10.87 -25.95 4.06
#